data_e017ef4de780d882f0c66da87b06b2b6
#
_entry.id   e017ef4de780d882f0c66da87b06b2b6
#
_cell.length_a   1.000
_cell.length_b   1.000
_cell.length_c   1.000
_cell.angle_alpha   90.00
_cell.angle_beta   90.00
_cell.angle_gamma   90.00
#
_symmetry.space_group_name_H-M   'P 1'
#
loop_
_entity.id
_entity.type
_entity.pdbx_description
1 polymer ?
#
loop_
_entity_poly.entity_id
_entity_poly.type
_entity_poly.pdbx_seq_one_letter_code
_entity_poly.pdbx_strand_id
1 'polypeptide(L)'
;SLPVAFLAAVERLIPATRRFDDPLSTLAFGTDASFYRLIPKLVLRVESEAEVVELLQLANIHQVPVTFRAAGTSLSGQAISDSVLIVLGDNWNGRELLKGGAQIRLQPGVIGAQANAVLAPLQRKIGPDPASINACKIGGIVANNSSGMCCGTAQNSYHTLAGMRLILADGSVLDSEDPLSVARFHASHGELLEQLAELGRQTRANTALAAKIRHKYRLKNTTGLSLNALIDYELPLDILSH
;
A
#
# COMPACT_ATOMS: atom_id res chain seq x y z
N SER A 1 -22.13 -13.64 -7.80
CA SER A 1 -22.14 -12.49 -8.73
C SER A 1 -21.97 -11.18 -7.95
N LEU A 2 -21.41 -10.16 -8.58
CA LEU A 2 -21.36 -8.81 -8.00
C LEU A 2 -22.74 -8.14 -8.05
N PRO A 3 -23.07 -7.24 -7.10
CA PRO A 3 -24.34 -6.51 -7.12
C PRO A 3 -24.50 -5.65 -8.38
N VAL A 4 -25.65 -5.67 -9.01
CA VAL A 4 -25.95 -4.90 -10.23
C VAL A 4 -25.75 -3.39 -10.01
N ALA A 5 -26.18 -2.88 -8.86
CA ALA A 5 -26.01 -1.46 -8.51
C ALA A 5 -24.54 -1.07 -8.36
N PHE A 6 -23.70 -1.94 -7.83
CA PHE A 6 -22.24 -1.73 -7.80
C PHE A 6 -21.67 -1.65 -9.20
N LEU A 7 -21.98 -2.61 -10.07
CA LEU A 7 -21.50 -2.62 -11.45
C LEU A 7 -21.91 -1.34 -12.21
N ALA A 8 -23.17 -0.92 -12.09
CA ALA A 8 -23.64 0.30 -12.72
C ALA A 8 -22.93 1.57 -12.21
N ALA A 9 -22.58 1.61 -10.93
CA ALA A 9 -21.84 2.73 -10.36
C ALA A 9 -20.36 2.73 -10.86
N VAL A 10 -19.73 1.56 -10.89
CA VAL A 10 -18.36 1.40 -11.41
C VAL A 10 -18.28 1.78 -12.90
N GLU A 11 -19.30 1.48 -13.70
CA GLU A 11 -19.35 1.85 -15.11
C GLU A 11 -19.34 3.36 -15.35
N ARG A 12 -19.91 4.13 -14.44
CA ARG A 12 -19.87 5.60 -14.50
C ARG A 12 -18.52 6.18 -14.08
N LEU A 13 -17.80 5.47 -13.20
CA LEU A 13 -16.53 5.94 -12.65
C LEU A 13 -15.33 5.54 -13.50
N ILE A 14 -15.28 4.28 -13.93
CA ILE A 14 -14.13 3.71 -14.66
C ILE A 14 -14.53 3.42 -16.11
N PRO A 15 -13.82 3.97 -17.10
CA PRO A 15 -14.14 3.73 -18.51
C PRO A 15 -13.96 2.26 -18.90
N ALA A 16 -14.69 1.83 -19.94
CA ALA A 16 -14.69 0.42 -20.39
C ALA A 16 -13.27 -0.11 -20.72
N THR A 17 -12.37 0.74 -21.22
CA THR A 17 -10.98 0.38 -21.54
C THR A 17 -10.13 0.01 -20.32
N ARG A 18 -10.64 0.29 -19.12
CA ARG A 18 -9.96 0.00 -17.85
C ARG A 18 -10.77 -0.94 -16.94
N ARG A 19 -11.83 -1.59 -17.49
CA ARG A 19 -12.63 -2.61 -16.81
C ARG A 19 -12.49 -3.92 -17.56
N PHE A 20 -12.23 -5.00 -16.84
CA PHE A 20 -12.03 -6.32 -17.43
C PHE A 20 -12.87 -7.33 -16.66
N ASP A 21 -13.87 -7.91 -17.31
CA ASP A 21 -14.80 -8.90 -16.75
C ASP A 21 -14.97 -10.12 -17.65
N ASP A 22 -14.36 -10.10 -18.84
CA ASP A 22 -14.35 -11.24 -19.73
C ASP A 22 -13.48 -12.39 -19.20
N PRO A 23 -13.80 -13.65 -19.56
CA PRO A 23 -13.12 -14.83 -19.02
C PRO A 23 -11.60 -14.86 -19.27
N LEU A 24 -11.14 -14.34 -20.41
CA LEU A 24 -9.72 -14.35 -20.76
C LEU A 24 -8.93 -13.35 -19.92
N SER A 25 -9.44 -12.13 -19.81
CA SER A 25 -8.81 -11.08 -19.02
C SER A 25 -8.80 -11.42 -17.51
N THR A 26 -9.92 -11.89 -16.96
CA THR A 26 -9.98 -12.27 -15.55
C THR A 26 -9.09 -13.47 -15.23
N LEU A 27 -8.97 -14.44 -16.15
CA LEU A 27 -8.02 -15.54 -16.02
C LEU A 27 -6.56 -15.03 -16.01
N ALA A 28 -6.22 -14.09 -16.89
CA ALA A 28 -4.88 -13.50 -16.95
C ALA A 28 -4.50 -12.77 -15.64
N PHE A 29 -5.46 -12.12 -14.99
CA PHE A 29 -5.27 -11.48 -13.69
C PHE A 29 -5.43 -12.43 -12.50
N GLY A 30 -5.73 -13.70 -12.73
CA GLY A 30 -5.96 -14.70 -11.68
C GLY A 30 -4.70 -15.18 -10.98
N THR A 31 -3.52 -14.80 -11.43
CA THR A 31 -2.23 -15.15 -10.84
C THR A 31 -1.37 -13.92 -10.59
N ASP A 32 -0.50 -14.00 -9.60
CA ASP A 32 0.65 -13.11 -9.40
C ASP A 32 1.95 -13.92 -9.57
N ALA A 33 3.06 -13.51 -8.97
CA ALA A 33 4.31 -14.27 -9.03
C ALA A 33 4.34 -15.49 -8.06
N SER A 34 3.25 -15.76 -7.34
CA SER A 34 3.12 -16.90 -6.43
C SER A 34 2.59 -18.14 -7.13
N PHE A 35 2.45 -19.22 -6.37
CA PHE A 35 1.82 -20.47 -6.83
C PHE A 35 0.29 -20.46 -6.74
N TYR A 36 -0.30 -19.44 -6.14
CA TYR A 36 -1.72 -19.36 -5.89
C TYR A 36 -2.48 -18.79 -7.08
N ARG A 37 -3.77 -19.12 -7.15
CA ARG A 37 -4.68 -18.61 -8.17
C ARG A 37 -6.05 -18.35 -7.56
N LEU A 38 -6.57 -17.13 -7.80
CA LEU A 38 -7.97 -16.76 -7.57
C LEU A 38 -8.43 -15.95 -8.79
N ILE A 39 -9.53 -16.37 -9.41
CA ILE A 39 -10.05 -15.69 -10.60
C ILE A 39 -10.96 -14.54 -10.14
N PRO A 40 -10.61 -13.27 -10.41
CA PRO A 40 -11.45 -12.15 -10.05
C PRO A 40 -12.74 -12.13 -10.90
N LYS A 41 -13.82 -11.59 -10.33
CA LYS A 41 -15.07 -11.36 -11.04
C LYS A 41 -15.02 -10.09 -11.89
N LEU A 42 -14.18 -9.15 -11.49
CA LEU A 42 -13.97 -7.88 -12.15
C LEU A 42 -12.57 -7.37 -11.82
N VAL A 43 -11.88 -6.85 -12.83
CA VAL A 43 -10.60 -6.15 -12.67
C VAL A 43 -10.80 -4.71 -13.06
N LEU A 44 -10.35 -3.78 -12.22
CA LEU A 44 -10.43 -2.34 -12.42
C LEU A 44 -9.04 -1.74 -12.41
N ARG A 45 -8.65 -1.07 -13.49
CA ARG A 45 -7.39 -0.33 -13.53
C ARG A 45 -7.65 1.12 -13.14
N VAL A 46 -7.03 1.56 -12.05
CA VAL A 46 -7.16 2.92 -11.50
C VAL A 46 -5.96 3.78 -11.83
N GLU A 47 -6.20 5.06 -12.05
CA GLU A 47 -5.19 6.03 -12.50
C GLU A 47 -5.04 7.20 -11.53
N SER A 48 -5.82 7.24 -10.45
CA SER A 48 -5.79 8.35 -9.48
C SER A 48 -6.29 7.95 -8.11
N GLU A 49 -5.91 8.77 -7.12
CA GLU A 49 -6.43 8.69 -5.76
C GLU A 49 -7.95 8.86 -5.70
N ALA A 50 -8.51 9.80 -6.47
CA ALA A 50 -9.95 10.05 -6.48
C ALA A 50 -10.75 8.80 -6.91
N GLU A 51 -10.31 8.10 -7.93
CA GLU A 51 -10.95 6.84 -8.37
C GLU A 51 -10.90 5.78 -7.26
N VAL A 52 -9.79 5.66 -6.54
CA VAL A 52 -9.68 4.69 -5.43
C VAL A 52 -10.62 5.05 -4.28
N VAL A 53 -10.69 6.33 -3.90
CA VAL A 53 -11.61 6.81 -2.86
C VAL A 53 -13.05 6.46 -3.19
N GLU A 54 -13.50 6.78 -4.40
CA GLU A 54 -14.87 6.48 -4.84
C GLU A 54 -15.13 4.97 -4.92
N LEU A 55 -14.18 4.18 -5.42
CA LEU A 55 -14.31 2.71 -5.45
C LEU A 55 -14.41 2.09 -4.06
N LEU A 56 -13.63 2.56 -3.10
CA LEU A 56 -13.71 2.09 -1.71
C LEU A 56 -15.07 2.44 -1.07
N GLN A 57 -15.58 3.64 -1.32
CA GLN A 57 -16.91 4.05 -0.85
C GLN A 57 -18.02 3.17 -1.47
N LEU A 58 -17.96 2.91 -2.78
CA LEU A 58 -18.88 2.00 -3.46
C LEU A 58 -18.77 0.57 -2.92
N ALA A 59 -17.56 0.09 -2.71
CA ALA A 59 -17.32 -1.25 -2.17
C ALA A 59 -17.93 -1.40 -0.76
N ASN A 60 -17.82 -0.38 0.08
CA ASN A 60 -18.43 -0.35 1.41
C ASN A 60 -19.96 -0.33 1.33
N ILE A 61 -20.55 0.54 0.51
CA ILE A 61 -22.01 0.65 0.35
C ILE A 61 -22.60 -0.69 -0.11
N HIS A 62 -21.94 -1.36 -1.04
CA HIS A 62 -22.46 -2.59 -1.65
C HIS A 62 -21.89 -3.87 -1.02
N GLN A 63 -21.06 -3.76 0.04
CA GLN A 63 -20.42 -4.88 0.73
C GLN A 63 -19.64 -5.78 -0.23
N VAL A 64 -18.87 -5.18 -1.14
CA VAL A 64 -18.05 -5.87 -2.14
C VAL A 64 -16.60 -5.95 -1.66
N PRO A 65 -16.04 -7.14 -1.47
CA PRO A 65 -14.62 -7.29 -1.16
C PRO A 65 -13.74 -6.82 -2.31
N VAL A 66 -12.68 -6.08 -1.98
CA VAL A 66 -11.70 -5.60 -2.95
C VAL A 66 -10.28 -5.98 -2.52
N THR A 67 -9.42 -6.20 -3.50
CA THR A 67 -7.99 -6.44 -3.30
C THR A 67 -7.22 -5.51 -4.23
N PHE A 68 -6.16 -4.89 -3.71
CA PHE A 68 -5.27 -4.04 -4.50
C PHE A 68 -4.11 -4.84 -5.08
N ARG A 69 -3.73 -4.48 -6.31
CA ARG A 69 -2.56 -5.01 -6.99
C ARG A 69 -1.76 -3.88 -7.58
N ALA A 70 -0.48 -3.78 -7.23
CA ALA A 70 0.46 -2.90 -7.90
C ALA A 70 1.02 -3.59 -9.17
N ALA A 71 2.18 -4.25 -9.08
CA ALA A 71 2.76 -4.98 -10.22
C ALA A 71 2.50 -6.49 -10.20
N GLY A 72 1.93 -7.04 -9.13
CA GLY A 72 1.69 -8.48 -8.99
C GLY A 72 2.94 -9.32 -8.82
N THR A 73 4.00 -8.74 -8.25
CA THR A 73 5.29 -9.41 -8.01
C THR A 73 5.35 -10.16 -6.66
N SER A 74 4.24 -10.25 -5.93
CA SER A 74 4.14 -10.99 -4.68
C SER A 74 4.40 -12.48 -4.89
N LEU A 75 5.18 -13.08 -3.99
CA LEU A 75 5.43 -14.54 -3.94
C LEU A 75 4.47 -15.27 -2.99
N SER A 76 3.57 -14.54 -2.32
CA SER A 76 2.71 -15.07 -1.25
C SER A 76 1.21 -14.99 -1.56
N GLY A 77 0.82 -14.71 -2.81
CA GLY A 77 -0.58 -14.64 -3.22
C GLY A 77 -1.33 -13.42 -2.67
N GLN A 78 -0.63 -12.32 -2.40
CA GLN A 78 -1.24 -11.11 -1.83
C GLN A 78 -1.99 -10.26 -2.86
N ALA A 79 -1.70 -10.44 -4.16
CA ALA A 79 -2.21 -9.62 -5.25
C ALA A 79 -3.21 -10.37 -6.14
N ILE A 80 -3.96 -11.30 -5.57
CA ILE A 80 -5.03 -12.07 -6.23
C ILE A 80 -6.36 -11.91 -5.48
N SER A 81 -7.48 -12.12 -6.18
CA SER A 81 -8.82 -11.95 -5.62
C SER A 81 -9.81 -12.89 -6.31
N ASP A 82 -10.83 -13.31 -5.59
CA ASP A 82 -12.02 -13.98 -6.13
C ASP A 82 -13.24 -13.03 -6.24
N SER A 83 -13.02 -11.74 -6.00
CA SER A 83 -14.03 -10.68 -6.07
C SER A 83 -13.57 -9.58 -7.03
N VAL A 84 -13.32 -8.36 -6.55
CA VAL A 84 -12.82 -7.25 -7.34
C VAL A 84 -11.33 -7.04 -7.11
N LEU A 85 -10.56 -7.05 -8.20
CA LEU A 85 -9.15 -6.74 -8.19
C LEU A 85 -8.93 -5.33 -8.72
N ILE A 86 -8.37 -4.44 -7.90
CA ILE A 86 -8.05 -3.06 -8.27
C ILE A 86 -6.56 -2.99 -8.58
N VAL A 87 -6.24 -2.71 -9.85
CA VAL A 87 -4.87 -2.68 -10.38
C VAL A 87 -4.43 -1.24 -10.58
N LEU A 88 -3.23 -0.90 -10.10
CA LEU A 88 -2.65 0.42 -10.32
C LEU A 88 -2.23 0.60 -11.77
N GLY A 89 -2.78 1.61 -12.44
CA GLY A 89 -2.44 1.98 -13.80
C GLY A 89 -1.07 2.69 -13.90
N ASP A 90 -0.58 2.82 -15.12
CA ASP A 90 0.76 3.35 -15.37
C ASP A 90 0.82 4.89 -15.33
N ASN A 91 -0.34 5.57 -15.41
CA ASN A 91 -0.42 7.03 -15.37
C ASN A 91 -0.40 7.61 -13.94
N TRP A 92 -0.60 6.79 -12.93
CA TRP A 92 -0.49 7.21 -11.52
C TRP A 92 0.95 7.06 -11.02
N ASN A 93 1.87 7.83 -11.61
CA ASN A 93 3.31 7.64 -11.50
C ASN A 93 4.10 8.93 -11.23
N GLY A 94 3.52 9.90 -10.55
CA GLY A 94 4.17 11.15 -10.14
C GLY A 94 5.39 10.91 -9.25
N ARG A 95 6.43 11.72 -9.47
CA ARG A 95 7.72 11.66 -8.76
C ARG A 95 8.18 13.08 -8.50
N GLU A 96 8.49 13.40 -7.25
CA GLU A 96 8.91 14.73 -6.83
C GLU A 96 10.09 14.66 -5.88
N LEU A 97 11.20 15.33 -6.23
CA LEU A 97 12.36 15.47 -5.36
C LEU A 97 12.08 16.52 -4.27
N LEU A 98 12.35 16.17 -3.03
CA LEU A 98 12.18 17.03 -1.86
C LEU A 98 13.53 17.21 -1.15
N LYS A 99 13.67 18.30 -0.43
CA LYS A 99 14.86 18.61 0.41
C LYS A 99 16.18 18.41 -0.33
N GLY A 100 16.26 18.90 -1.57
CA GLY A 100 17.47 18.75 -2.39
C GLY A 100 17.83 17.29 -2.73
N GLY A 101 16.85 16.42 -2.84
CA GLY A 101 17.04 15.00 -3.13
C GLY A 101 17.35 14.12 -1.92
N ALA A 102 17.26 14.67 -0.69
CA ALA A 102 17.34 13.87 0.52
C ALA A 102 16.07 13.03 0.72
N GLN A 103 14.96 13.46 0.11
CA GLN A 103 13.69 12.75 0.07
C GLN A 103 13.13 12.77 -1.35
N ILE A 104 12.30 11.79 -1.67
CA ILE A 104 11.52 11.73 -2.90
C ILE A 104 10.08 11.34 -2.56
N ARG A 105 9.12 12.09 -3.09
CA ARG A 105 7.70 11.74 -3.01
C ARG A 105 7.32 10.97 -4.26
N LEU A 106 6.69 9.83 -4.07
CA LEU A 106 6.36 8.89 -5.14
C LEU A 106 4.88 8.51 -5.06
N GLN A 107 4.19 8.57 -6.19
CA GLN A 107 2.88 7.96 -6.33
C GLN A 107 3.02 6.43 -6.44
N PRO A 108 1.97 5.67 -6.05
CA PRO A 108 2.10 4.22 -5.88
C PRO A 108 2.33 3.44 -7.18
N GLY A 109 2.01 4.02 -8.34
CA GLY A 109 2.23 3.39 -9.66
C GLY A 109 3.66 3.52 -10.20
N VAL A 110 4.54 4.26 -9.54
CA VAL A 110 5.95 4.40 -9.95
C VAL A 110 6.68 3.06 -9.81
N ILE A 111 7.40 2.64 -10.86
CA ILE A 111 8.28 1.48 -10.80
C ILE A 111 9.55 1.85 -10.02
N GLY A 112 10.04 0.95 -9.17
CA GLY A 112 11.20 1.22 -8.32
C GLY A 112 12.43 1.72 -9.09
N ALA A 113 12.74 1.13 -10.23
CA ALA A 113 13.82 1.57 -11.11
C ALA A 113 13.61 3.00 -11.66
N GLN A 114 12.36 3.43 -11.89
CA GLN A 114 12.07 4.80 -12.32
C GLN A 114 12.35 5.81 -11.20
N ALA A 115 12.06 5.48 -9.94
CA ALA A 115 12.45 6.30 -8.80
C ALA A 115 13.98 6.43 -8.71
N ASN A 116 14.70 5.33 -8.88
CA ASN A 116 16.16 5.31 -8.88
C ASN A 116 16.77 6.11 -10.04
N ALA A 117 16.15 6.10 -11.22
CA ALA A 117 16.60 6.89 -12.36
C ALA A 117 16.53 8.41 -12.09
N VAL A 118 15.50 8.87 -11.34
CA VAL A 118 15.41 10.28 -10.91
C VAL A 118 16.48 10.64 -9.90
N LEU A 119 16.88 9.71 -9.04
CA LEU A 119 17.87 9.91 -7.98
C LEU A 119 19.33 9.73 -8.45
N ALA A 120 19.54 9.00 -9.55
CA ALA A 120 20.88 8.66 -10.06
C ALA A 120 21.80 9.87 -10.32
N PRO A 121 21.33 11.00 -10.88
CA PRO A 121 22.18 12.19 -11.05
C PRO A 121 22.69 12.78 -9.73
N LEU A 122 21.99 12.49 -8.62
CA LEU A 122 22.37 12.89 -7.26
C LEU A 122 23.22 11.82 -6.55
N GLN A 123 23.63 10.77 -7.26
CA GLN A 123 24.32 9.60 -6.71
C GLN A 123 23.54 8.94 -5.55
N ARG A 124 22.22 8.89 -5.67
CA ARG A 124 21.28 8.35 -4.67
C ARG A 124 20.37 7.30 -5.28
N LYS A 125 19.76 6.50 -4.43
CA LYS A 125 18.69 5.57 -4.77
C LYS A 125 17.72 5.47 -3.58
N ILE A 126 16.53 4.89 -3.80
CA ILE A 126 15.62 4.51 -2.70
C ILE A 126 16.26 3.39 -1.86
N GLY A 127 15.90 3.33 -0.58
CA GLY A 127 16.42 2.32 0.33
C GLY A 127 16.08 0.89 -0.07
N PRO A 128 14.79 0.54 -0.31
CA PRO A 128 14.42 -0.80 -0.73
C PRO A 128 15.04 -1.17 -2.08
N ASP A 129 15.61 -2.37 -2.15
CA ASP A 129 16.27 -2.89 -3.36
C ASP A 129 15.85 -4.34 -3.65
N PRO A 130 14.54 -4.59 -3.89
CA PRO A 130 14.06 -5.92 -4.20
C PRO A 130 14.57 -6.41 -5.56
N ALA A 131 14.70 -7.72 -5.71
CA ALA A 131 15.13 -8.32 -6.98
C ALA A 131 14.25 -7.94 -8.18
N SER A 132 12.99 -7.61 -7.92
CA SER A 132 12.01 -7.13 -8.90
C SER A 132 12.03 -5.62 -9.14
N ILE A 133 13.07 -4.89 -8.75
CA ILE A 133 13.15 -3.42 -8.80
C ILE A 133 12.76 -2.81 -10.16
N ASN A 134 13.02 -3.54 -11.24
CA ASN A 134 12.70 -3.12 -12.60
C ASN A 134 11.21 -3.33 -12.98
N ALA A 135 10.43 -4.00 -12.14
CA ALA A 135 9.02 -4.32 -12.40
C ALA A 135 8.09 -3.90 -11.26
N CYS A 136 8.53 -4.03 -10.00
CA CYS A 136 7.69 -3.73 -8.84
C CYS A 136 7.39 -2.22 -8.74
N LYS A 137 6.19 -1.92 -8.25
CA LYS A 137 5.70 -0.54 -8.05
C LYS A 137 5.80 -0.13 -6.58
N ILE A 138 5.94 1.16 -6.35
CA ILE A 138 6.11 1.75 -5.00
C ILE A 138 4.99 1.34 -4.05
N GLY A 139 3.73 1.30 -4.49
CA GLY A 139 2.62 0.85 -3.64
C GLY A 139 2.82 -0.56 -3.11
N GLY A 140 3.30 -1.48 -3.95
CA GLY A 140 3.63 -2.85 -3.55
C GLY A 140 4.90 -2.93 -2.69
N ILE A 141 5.91 -2.14 -2.99
CA ILE A 141 7.16 -2.06 -2.21
C ILE A 141 6.84 -1.68 -0.77
N VAL A 142 6.03 -0.64 -0.56
CA VAL A 142 5.65 -0.18 0.78
C VAL A 142 4.74 -1.19 1.48
N ALA A 143 3.67 -1.65 0.80
CA ALA A 143 2.71 -2.61 1.39
C ALA A 143 3.36 -3.93 1.81
N ASN A 144 4.41 -4.37 1.13
CA ASN A 144 5.14 -5.60 1.44
C ASN A 144 6.34 -5.39 2.37
N ASN A 145 6.57 -4.18 2.84
CA ASN A 145 7.81 -3.80 3.54
C ASN A 145 9.04 -4.36 2.82
N SER A 146 9.15 -4.06 1.53
CA SER A 146 10.20 -4.60 0.69
C SER A 146 11.59 -4.17 1.20
N SER A 147 12.50 -5.09 1.11
CA SER A 147 13.92 -4.88 1.38
C SER A 147 14.73 -5.28 0.15
N GLY A 148 15.83 -5.94 0.29
CA GLY A 148 16.66 -6.48 -0.78
C GLY A 148 17.92 -7.13 -0.20
N MET A 149 18.75 -7.70 -1.06
CA MET A 149 19.97 -8.35 -0.60
C MET A 149 21.00 -7.35 -0.07
N CYS A 150 21.05 -6.16 -0.67
CA CYS A 150 22.06 -5.14 -0.31
C CYS A 150 21.58 -4.19 0.78
N CYS A 151 20.27 -3.97 0.95
CA CYS A 151 19.76 -3.01 1.91
C CYS A 151 19.55 -3.60 3.32
N GLY A 152 19.50 -4.91 3.45
CA GLY A 152 19.19 -5.58 4.72
C GLY A 152 17.86 -5.09 5.32
N THR A 153 17.78 -5.02 6.64
CA THR A 153 16.64 -4.42 7.34
C THR A 153 16.80 -2.92 7.56
N ALA A 154 18.03 -2.40 7.55
CA ALA A 154 18.34 -1.00 7.86
C ALA A 154 17.78 0.00 6.83
N GLN A 155 17.64 -0.41 5.58
CA GLN A 155 17.16 0.43 4.48
C GLN A 155 15.92 -0.16 3.79
N ASN A 156 15.14 -0.98 4.47
CA ASN A 156 13.86 -1.46 3.97
C ASN A 156 12.83 -0.33 3.91
N SER A 157 11.63 -0.61 3.39
CA SER A 157 10.56 0.39 3.28
C SER A 157 10.22 1.02 4.62
N TYR A 158 10.10 0.22 5.67
CA TYR A 158 9.77 0.68 7.03
C TYR A 158 10.77 1.72 7.57
N HIS A 159 12.08 1.47 7.45
CA HIS A 159 13.11 2.35 8.01
C HIS A 159 13.44 3.56 7.14
N THR A 160 13.01 3.60 5.89
CA THR A 160 13.29 4.70 4.96
C THR A 160 12.07 5.56 4.64
N LEU A 161 10.91 5.22 5.19
CA LEU A 161 9.70 6.00 5.07
C LEU A 161 9.82 7.30 5.88
N ALA A 162 9.61 8.46 5.22
CA ALA A 162 9.57 9.76 5.89
C ALA A 162 8.15 10.23 6.17
N GLY A 163 7.21 9.84 5.32
CA GLY A 163 5.80 10.14 5.45
C GLY A 163 5.00 9.37 4.42
N MET A 164 3.69 9.31 4.61
CA MET A 164 2.79 8.54 3.75
C MET A 164 1.46 9.26 3.56
N ARG A 165 0.93 9.15 2.34
CA ARG A 165 -0.46 9.45 2.04
C ARG A 165 -1.24 8.15 1.96
N LEU A 166 -2.21 7.99 2.85
CA LEU A 166 -3.01 6.79 3.03
C LEU A 166 -4.44 7.00 2.56
N ILE A 167 -5.01 6.01 1.92
CA ILE A 167 -6.45 5.91 1.67
C ILE A 167 -6.96 4.73 2.49
N LEU A 168 -7.81 5.00 3.47
CA LEU A 168 -8.37 3.97 4.34
C LEU A 168 -9.55 3.27 3.69
N ALA A 169 -9.96 2.15 4.27
CA ALA A 169 -11.05 1.32 3.73
C ALA A 169 -12.39 2.07 3.59
N ASP A 170 -12.63 3.10 4.41
CA ASP A 170 -13.82 3.97 4.33
C ASP A 170 -13.73 5.07 3.25
N GLY A 171 -12.61 5.13 2.51
CA GLY A 171 -12.31 6.16 1.53
C GLY A 171 -11.69 7.43 2.10
N SER A 172 -11.44 7.51 3.42
CA SER A 172 -10.78 8.65 4.04
C SER A 172 -9.32 8.73 3.62
N VAL A 173 -8.83 9.96 3.41
CA VAL A 173 -7.45 10.22 3.01
C VAL A 173 -6.71 10.90 4.16
N LEU A 174 -5.52 10.39 4.47
CA LEU A 174 -4.58 10.97 5.41
C LEU A 174 -3.24 11.21 4.72
N ASP A 175 -2.76 12.44 4.73
CA ASP A 175 -1.36 12.76 4.44
C ASP A 175 -0.65 13.04 5.77
N SER A 176 0.27 12.17 6.17
CA SER A 176 0.98 12.27 7.45
C SER A 176 1.92 13.49 7.53
N GLU A 177 2.27 14.09 6.40
CA GLU A 177 3.14 15.27 6.30
C GLU A 177 2.38 16.59 6.18
N ASP A 178 1.03 16.55 6.03
CA ASP A 178 0.19 17.74 5.98
C ASP A 178 -0.53 17.97 7.32
N PRO A 179 -0.17 19.02 8.08
CA PRO A 179 -0.78 19.32 9.38
C PRO A 179 -2.31 19.48 9.32
N LEU A 180 -2.86 20.01 8.22
CA LEU A 180 -4.30 20.16 8.06
C LEU A 180 -4.99 18.79 7.82
N SER A 181 -4.36 17.92 7.05
CA SER A 181 -4.84 16.55 6.87
C SER A 181 -4.83 15.78 8.19
N VAL A 182 -3.74 15.89 8.94
CA VAL A 182 -3.58 15.30 10.27
C VAL A 182 -4.66 15.80 11.23
N ALA A 183 -4.91 17.11 11.29
CA ALA A 183 -5.94 17.69 12.16
C ALA A 183 -7.35 17.18 11.80
N ARG A 184 -7.68 17.13 10.51
CA ARG A 184 -8.96 16.58 10.03
C ARG A 184 -9.12 15.11 10.39
N PHE A 185 -8.03 14.34 10.26
CA PHE A 185 -8.04 12.90 10.57
C PHE A 185 -8.23 12.66 12.07
N HIS A 186 -7.59 13.42 12.93
CA HIS A 186 -7.82 13.39 14.38
C HIS A 186 -9.27 13.68 14.74
N ALA A 187 -9.91 14.64 14.07
CA ALA A 187 -11.30 14.99 14.31
C ALA A 187 -12.27 13.86 13.86
N SER A 188 -12.00 13.20 12.74
CA SER A 188 -12.89 12.19 12.15
C SER A 188 -12.62 10.76 12.61
N HIS A 189 -11.37 10.42 12.96
CA HIS A 189 -10.89 9.07 13.29
C HIS A 189 -10.20 9.01 14.66
N GLY A 190 -10.60 9.89 15.59
CA GLY A 190 -10.02 9.96 16.93
C GLY A 190 -10.11 8.64 17.68
N GLU A 191 -11.23 7.90 17.56
CA GLU A 191 -11.41 6.59 18.20
C GLU A 191 -10.41 5.54 17.67
N LEU A 192 -10.20 5.48 16.34
CA LEU A 192 -9.18 4.60 15.74
C LEU A 192 -7.78 4.91 16.28
N LEU A 193 -7.42 6.19 16.34
CA LEU A 193 -6.12 6.61 16.85
C LEU A 193 -5.96 6.29 18.35
N GLU A 194 -7.00 6.43 19.14
CA GLU A 194 -6.98 6.07 20.56
C GLU A 194 -6.81 4.56 20.76
N GLN A 195 -7.53 3.75 19.99
CA GLN A 195 -7.39 2.28 20.00
C GLN A 195 -5.96 1.86 19.62
N LEU A 196 -5.35 2.49 18.62
CA LEU A 196 -3.95 2.23 18.24
C LEU A 196 -2.98 2.63 19.34
N ALA A 197 -3.18 3.79 19.96
CA ALA A 197 -2.36 4.26 21.08
C ALA A 197 -2.43 3.29 22.27
N GLU A 198 -3.64 2.82 22.61
CA GLU A 198 -3.84 1.84 23.67
C GLU A 198 -3.17 0.49 23.36
N LEU A 199 -3.34 0.00 22.14
CA LEU A 199 -2.67 -1.22 21.69
C LEU A 199 -1.15 -1.09 21.78
N GLY A 200 -0.59 0.06 21.40
CA GLY A 200 0.84 0.35 21.54
C GLY A 200 1.28 0.35 23.02
N ARG A 201 0.52 1.00 23.91
CA ARG A 201 0.80 1.01 25.36
C ARG A 201 0.80 -0.41 25.94
N GLN A 202 -0.22 -1.20 25.64
CA GLN A 202 -0.33 -2.59 26.12
C GLN A 202 0.82 -3.45 25.60
N THR A 203 1.18 -3.30 24.32
CA THR A 203 2.28 -4.06 23.71
C THR A 203 3.62 -3.72 24.36
N ARG A 204 3.90 -2.43 24.59
CA ARG A 204 5.13 -1.98 25.27
C ARG A 204 5.18 -2.39 26.74
N ALA A 205 4.05 -2.38 27.44
CA ALA A 205 3.95 -2.81 28.83
C ALA A 205 4.18 -4.32 29.01
N ASN A 206 3.83 -5.12 27.99
CA ASN A 206 4.12 -6.55 27.99
C ASN A 206 5.58 -6.80 27.54
N THR A 207 6.50 -6.78 28.49
CA THR A 207 7.95 -6.88 28.22
C THR A 207 8.34 -8.16 27.47
N ALA A 208 7.68 -9.29 27.75
CA ALA A 208 7.95 -10.56 27.08
C ALA A 208 7.52 -10.52 25.61
N LEU A 209 6.32 -9.96 25.31
CA LEU A 209 5.84 -9.78 23.95
C LEU A 209 6.71 -8.77 23.19
N ALA A 210 7.04 -7.63 23.80
CA ALA A 210 7.90 -6.61 23.22
C ALA A 210 9.28 -7.18 22.85
N ALA A 211 9.87 -8.02 23.71
CA ALA A 211 11.14 -8.69 23.44
C ALA A 211 11.03 -9.66 22.24
N LYS A 212 9.95 -10.44 22.15
CA LYS A 212 9.69 -11.33 20.99
C LYS A 212 9.56 -10.55 19.68
N ILE A 213 8.82 -9.45 19.70
CA ILE A 213 8.64 -8.59 18.50
C ILE A 213 10.00 -8.01 18.08
N ARG A 214 10.76 -7.41 19.01
CA ARG A 214 12.10 -6.88 18.70
C ARG A 214 13.02 -7.94 18.11
N HIS A 215 13.00 -9.16 18.67
CA HIS A 215 13.81 -10.27 18.15
C HIS A 215 13.41 -10.65 16.73
N LYS A 216 12.11 -10.82 16.48
CA LYS A 216 11.57 -11.18 15.15
C LYS A 216 11.96 -10.16 14.08
N TYR A 217 11.84 -8.87 14.37
CA TYR A 217 12.07 -7.81 13.39
C TYR A 217 13.55 -7.41 13.22
N ARG A 218 14.47 -8.11 13.85
CA ARG A 218 15.90 -8.08 13.45
C ARG A 218 16.15 -8.75 12.12
N LEU A 219 15.27 -9.67 11.74
CA LEU A 219 15.33 -10.40 10.48
C LEU A 219 14.39 -9.73 9.46
N LYS A 220 14.70 -9.94 8.20
CA LYS A 220 13.84 -9.53 7.09
C LYS A 220 12.41 -10.07 7.30
N ASN A 221 11.43 -9.19 7.21
CA ASN A 221 10.02 -9.53 7.31
C ASN A 221 9.23 -8.79 6.22
N THR A 222 8.56 -9.54 5.37
CA THR A 222 7.81 -9.06 4.22
C THR A 222 6.33 -9.43 4.29
N THR A 223 5.76 -9.51 5.50
CA THR A 223 4.34 -9.81 5.70
C THR A 223 3.43 -8.58 5.58
N GLY A 224 4.01 -7.40 5.42
CA GLY A 224 3.28 -6.15 5.23
C GLY A 224 2.73 -5.50 6.50
N LEU A 225 2.56 -6.24 7.59
CA LEU A 225 2.11 -5.71 8.88
C LEU A 225 3.28 -5.58 9.83
N SER A 226 3.65 -4.34 10.13
CA SER A 226 4.81 -4.01 10.96
C SER A 226 4.42 -3.94 12.44
N LEU A 227 4.26 -5.10 13.12
CA LEU A 227 3.97 -5.14 14.54
C LEU A 227 5.00 -4.39 15.40
N ASN A 228 6.24 -4.26 14.92
CA ASN A 228 7.26 -3.48 15.57
C ASN A 228 6.90 -1.98 15.67
N ALA A 229 6.03 -1.46 14.81
CA ALA A 229 5.53 -0.08 14.91
C ALA A 229 4.85 0.20 16.26
N LEU A 230 4.17 -0.80 16.84
CA LEU A 230 3.57 -0.71 18.18
C LEU A 230 4.59 -0.48 19.31
N ILE A 231 5.84 -0.83 19.05
CA ILE A 231 6.96 -0.70 20.01
C ILE A 231 7.81 0.51 19.69
N ASP A 232 8.09 0.75 18.41
CA ASP A 232 9.04 1.74 17.94
C ASP A 232 8.45 3.16 17.99
N TYR A 233 7.11 3.28 17.93
CA TYR A 233 6.42 4.57 17.93
C TYR A 233 5.43 4.71 19.08
N GLU A 234 5.38 5.91 19.65
CA GLU A 234 4.43 6.27 20.72
C GLU A 234 3.16 6.92 20.15
N LEU A 235 3.33 7.73 19.08
CA LEU A 235 2.22 8.43 18.45
C LEU A 235 1.41 7.48 17.55
N PRO A 236 0.07 7.44 17.71
CA PRO A 236 -0.77 6.52 16.94
C PRO A 236 -0.74 6.78 15.43
N LEU A 237 -0.49 8.00 15.00
CA LEU A 237 -0.30 8.33 13.58
C LEU A 237 0.94 7.67 13.00
N ASP A 238 2.05 7.64 13.74
CA ASP A 238 3.27 6.98 13.31
C ASP A 238 3.09 5.46 13.28
N ILE A 239 2.34 4.89 14.24
CA ILE A 239 1.96 3.47 14.22
C ILE A 239 1.12 3.16 12.97
N LEU A 240 0.18 4.02 12.61
CA LEU A 240 -0.71 3.82 11.45
C LEU A 240 0.04 3.90 10.12
N SER A 241 1.07 4.76 10.02
CA SER A 241 1.80 5.01 8.78
C SER A 241 2.98 4.06 8.54
N HIS A 242 3.38 3.26 9.53
CA HIS A 242 4.48 2.31 9.49
C HIS A 242 4.01 0.87 9.66
#